data_845d11b9fd7515bb65a07d929ffc53bf
#
_entry.id   845d11b9fd7515bb65a07d929ffc53bf
#
_cell.length_a   1.000
_cell.length_b   1.000
_cell.length_c   1.000
_cell.angle_alpha   90.00
_cell.angle_beta   90.00
_cell.angle_gamma   90.00
#
_symmetry.space_group_name_H-M   'P 1'
#
loop_
_entity.id
_entity.type
_entity.pdbx_description
1 polymer ?
#
loop_
_entity_poly.entity_id
_entity_poly.type
_entity_poly.pdbx_seq_one_letter_code
_entity_poly.pdbx_strand_id
1 'polypeptide(L)'
;MELANRVSLVTGASRGLGRAIALKLSSLGAKVAVNYVAIEADNKADADNVVETITRLGGEAIAVEADIRDGDAAKAMVQQVIDKWGKIDILVNNAGIIRDALLMRMSDEAWDDVIDTNLRGAYLCTKFALRSMIRQGWGRIVNIASIAGVIGNAGQTNYAASKGGLIAFTKSVAREVGSRNITANAVAPGFIKTKLTEKLSDEIKNSILSMTSLRRFGEPEEVAELVAFLASDRASYITGQVIGIDGGM
;
A
#
# COMPACT_ATOMS: atom_id res chain seq x y z
N MET A 1 8.68 -21.81 -2.17
CA MET A 1 8.30 -20.41 -2.41
C MET A 1 8.45 -19.64 -1.12
N GLU A 2 9.00 -18.42 -1.19
CA GLU A 2 9.41 -17.62 -0.03
C GLU A 2 8.26 -17.22 0.91
N LEU A 3 7.06 -17.04 0.35
CA LEU A 3 5.84 -16.69 1.07
C LEU A 3 4.79 -17.82 1.08
N ALA A 4 5.24 -19.06 0.89
CA ALA A 4 4.34 -20.21 0.92
C ALA A 4 3.51 -20.26 2.22
N ASN A 5 2.20 -20.51 2.09
CA ASN A 5 1.25 -20.54 3.21
C ASN A 5 1.04 -19.18 3.94
N ARG A 6 1.58 -18.08 3.46
CA ARG A 6 1.26 -16.74 3.97
C ARG A 6 -0.02 -16.21 3.34
N VAL A 7 -0.78 -15.46 4.11
CA VAL A 7 -2.01 -14.79 3.67
C VAL A 7 -1.75 -13.29 3.68
N SER A 8 -1.92 -12.65 2.54
CA SER A 8 -1.72 -11.21 2.36
C SER A 8 -3.04 -10.49 2.05
N LEU A 9 -3.20 -9.32 2.64
CA LEU A 9 -4.23 -8.33 2.29
C LEU A 9 -3.54 -7.10 1.72
N VAL A 10 -3.88 -6.74 0.48
CA VAL A 10 -3.37 -5.55 -0.19
C VAL A 10 -4.52 -4.59 -0.45
N THR A 11 -4.48 -3.40 0.16
CA THR A 11 -5.53 -2.40 -0.03
C THR A 11 -5.32 -1.62 -1.34
N GLY A 12 -6.42 -1.30 -2.05
CA GLY A 12 -6.37 -0.63 -3.34
C GLY A 12 -5.59 -1.41 -4.40
N ALA A 13 -5.83 -2.74 -4.47
CA ALA A 13 -5.00 -3.66 -5.26
C ALA A 13 -5.56 -3.99 -6.66
N SER A 14 -6.67 -3.36 -7.07
CA SER A 14 -7.28 -3.60 -8.39
C SER A 14 -6.42 -3.13 -9.56
N ARG A 15 -5.58 -2.11 -9.37
CA ARG A 15 -4.77 -1.51 -10.44
C ARG A 15 -3.45 -0.91 -9.94
N GLY A 16 -2.62 -0.46 -10.89
CA GLY A 16 -1.38 0.28 -10.61
C GLY A 16 -0.43 -0.46 -9.68
N LEU A 17 0.09 0.24 -8.71
CA LEU A 17 1.08 -0.28 -7.76
C LEU A 17 0.52 -1.43 -6.91
N GLY A 18 -0.71 -1.29 -6.41
CA GLY A 18 -1.34 -2.35 -5.61
C GLY A 18 -1.51 -3.66 -6.38
N ARG A 19 -1.85 -3.59 -7.69
CA ARG A 19 -1.89 -4.75 -8.58
C ARG A 19 -0.51 -5.42 -8.71
N ALA A 20 0.53 -4.63 -8.96
CA ALA A 20 1.89 -5.16 -9.09
C ALA A 20 2.35 -5.86 -7.79
N ILE A 21 2.06 -5.26 -6.64
CA ILE A 21 2.33 -5.85 -5.33
C ILE A 21 1.55 -7.16 -5.14
N ALA A 22 0.25 -7.19 -5.44
CA ALA A 22 -0.59 -8.39 -5.31
C ALA A 22 -0.05 -9.56 -6.17
N LEU A 23 0.29 -9.28 -7.44
CA LEU A 23 0.88 -10.27 -8.35
C LEU A 23 2.23 -10.78 -7.84
N LYS A 24 3.10 -9.88 -7.35
CA LYS A 24 4.41 -10.25 -6.82
C LYS A 24 4.31 -11.12 -5.58
N LEU A 25 3.48 -10.77 -4.60
CA LEU A 25 3.27 -11.58 -3.40
C LEU A 25 2.74 -12.98 -3.74
N SER A 26 1.80 -13.05 -4.69
CA SER A 26 1.27 -14.33 -5.17
C SER A 26 2.34 -15.17 -5.87
N SER A 27 3.20 -14.58 -6.71
CA SER A 27 4.28 -15.32 -7.40
C SER A 27 5.28 -15.95 -6.43
N LEU A 28 5.38 -15.43 -5.20
CA LEU A 28 6.18 -15.97 -4.11
C LEU A 28 5.41 -16.99 -3.23
N GLY A 29 4.16 -17.29 -3.57
CA GLY A 29 3.34 -18.34 -2.95
C GLY A 29 2.39 -17.83 -1.87
N ALA A 30 2.21 -16.53 -1.69
CA ALA A 30 1.19 -15.99 -0.80
C ALA A 30 -0.21 -16.14 -1.40
N LYS A 31 -1.21 -16.40 -0.55
CA LYS A 31 -2.63 -16.20 -0.87
C LYS A 31 -2.93 -14.70 -0.76
N VAL A 32 -3.68 -14.14 -1.71
CA VAL A 32 -3.83 -12.69 -1.83
C VAL A 32 -5.29 -12.24 -1.78
N ALA A 33 -5.63 -11.42 -0.80
CA ALA A 33 -6.87 -10.65 -0.81
C ALA A 33 -6.63 -9.30 -1.52
N VAL A 34 -7.30 -9.12 -2.63
CA VAL A 34 -7.25 -7.94 -3.49
C VAL A 34 -8.38 -7.01 -3.07
N ASN A 35 -8.09 -6.02 -2.24
CA ASN A 35 -9.11 -5.04 -1.86
C ASN A 35 -9.32 -4.00 -2.96
N TYR A 36 -10.58 -3.66 -3.16
CA TYR A 36 -11.05 -2.58 -4.04
C TYR A 36 -12.24 -1.84 -3.43
N VAL A 37 -12.59 -0.70 -4.01
CA VAL A 37 -13.80 0.06 -3.65
C VAL A 37 -14.63 0.29 -4.91
N ALA A 38 -15.95 0.08 -4.84
CA ALA A 38 -16.84 0.13 -6.00
C ALA A 38 -17.29 1.56 -6.39
N ILE A 39 -16.50 2.59 -6.08
CA ILE A 39 -16.85 3.99 -6.44
C ILE A 39 -16.77 4.22 -7.95
N GLU A 40 -15.89 3.51 -8.65
CA GLU A 40 -15.76 3.55 -10.11
C GLU A 40 -16.28 2.23 -10.70
N ALA A 41 -17.09 2.29 -11.75
CA ALA A 41 -17.76 1.14 -12.34
C ALA A 41 -16.80 0.00 -12.74
N ASP A 42 -15.59 0.34 -13.18
CA ASP A 42 -14.59 -0.63 -13.67
C ASP A 42 -13.74 -1.25 -12.55
N ASN A 43 -13.80 -0.72 -11.31
CA ASN A 43 -12.87 -1.10 -10.26
C ASN A 43 -13.07 -2.56 -9.79
N LYS A 44 -14.32 -3.05 -9.82
CA LYS A 44 -14.61 -4.45 -9.56
C LYS A 44 -14.04 -5.36 -10.66
N ALA A 45 -14.24 -5.00 -11.92
CA ALA A 45 -13.72 -5.77 -13.06
C ALA A 45 -12.18 -5.80 -13.05
N ASP A 46 -11.54 -4.68 -12.70
CA ASP A 46 -10.09 -4.61 -12.51
C ASP A 46 -9.62 -5.56 -11.39
N ALA A 47 -10.32 -5.60 -10.25
CA ALA A 47 -9.99 -6.50 -9.15
C ALA A 47 -10.19 -7.98 -9.52
N ASP A 48 -11.30 -8.30 -10.21
CA ASP A 48 -11.59 -9.64 -10.70
C ASP A 48 -10.50 -10.10 -11.71
N ASN A 49 -10.02 -9.21 -12.58
CA ASN A 49 -8.91 -9.47 -13.51
C ASN A 49 -7.59 -9.80 -12.78
N VAL A 50 -7.31 -9.11 -11.67
CA VAL A 50 -6.13 -9.45 -10.84
C VAL A 50 -6.26 -10.84 -10.25
N VAL A 51 -7.43 -11.18 -9.71
CA VAL A 51 -7.72 -12.51 -9.13
C VAL A 51 -7.60 -13.59 -10.21
N GLU A 52 -8.18 -13.37 -11.39
CA GLU A 52 -8.08 -14.30 -12.52
C GLU A 52 -6.63 -14.50 -12.97
N THR A 53 -5.86 -13.42 -13.05
CA THR A 53 -4.44 -13.48 -13.41
C THR A 53 -3.65 -14.32 -12.40
N ILE A 54 -3.85 -14.09 -11.09
CA ILE A 54 -3.21 -14.87 -10.03
C ILE A 54 -3.59 -16.36 -10.14
N THR A 55 -4.88 -16.66 -10.32
CA THR A 55 -5.39 -18.03 -10.42
C THR A 55 -4.84 -18.76 -11.64
N ARG A 56 -4.78 -18.09 -12.78
CA ARG A 56 -4.20 -18.64 -14.03
C ARG A 56 -2.72 -18.97 -13.87
N LEU A 57 -1.99 -18.25 -13.02
CA LEU A 57 -0.59 -18.50 -12.70
C LEU A 57 -0.39 -19.52 -11.56
N GLY A 58 -1.47 -20.18 -11.12
CA GLY A 58 -1.45 -21.23 -10.08
C GLY A 58 -1.46 -20.71 -8.64
N GLY A 59 -1.70 -19.42 -8.42
CA GLY A 59 -1.88 -18.81 -7.10
C GLY A 59 -3.33 -18.90 -6.61
N GLU A 60 -3.55 -18.43 -5.37
CA GLU A 60 -4.88 -18.33 -4.76
C GLU A 60 -5.17 -16.87 -4.38
N ALA A 61 -6.29 -16.31 -4.85
CA ALA A 61 -6.69 -14.95 -4.54
C ALA A 61 -8.22 -14.81 -4.41
N ILE A 62 -8.65 -13.75 -3.73
CA ILE A 62 -10.04 -13.28 -3.70
C ILE A 62 -10.08 -11.77 -3.89
N ALA A 63 -11.13 -11.27 -4.53
CA ALA A 63 -11.46 -9.84 -4.54
C ALA A 63 -12.34 -9.53 -3.31
N VAL A 64 -12.03 -8.43 -2.60
CA VAL A 64 -12.76 -8.01 -1.40
C VAL A 64 -13.12 -6.54 -1.52
N GLU A 65 -14.42 -6.26 -1.59
CA GLU A 65 -14.93 -4.90 -1.62
C GLU A 65 -14.94 -4.29 -0.23
N ALA A 66 -14.31 -3.13 -0.07
CA ALA A 66 -14.44 -2.32 1.14
C ALA A 66 -13.92 -0.90 0.91
N ASP A 67 -14.66 0.09 1.36
CA ASP A 67 -14.11 1.43 1.59
C ASP A 67 -13.37 1.42 2.94
N ILE A 68 -12.06 1.55 2.87
CA ILE A 68 -11.20 1.49 4.07
C ILE A 68 -11.37 2.70 4.99
N ARG A 69 -12.05 3.78 4.54
CA ARG A 69 -12.40 4.94 5.37
C ARG A 69 -13.48 4.59 6.40
N ASP A 70 -14.34 3.63 6.05
CA ASP A 70 -15.39 3.12 6.92
C ASP A 70 -14.83 2.03 7.85
N GLY A 71 -14.99 2.24 9.16
CA GLY A 71 -14.48 1.31 10.17
C GLY A 71 -15.15 -0.06 10.17
N ASP A 72 -16.45 -0.11 9.88
CA ASP A 72 -17.19 -1.37 9.82
C ASP A 72 -16.88 -2.13 8.54
N ALA A 73 -16.77 -1.45 7.40
CA ALA A 73 -16.36 -2.06 6.15
C ALA A 73 -14.90 -2.59 6.22
N ALA A 74 -13.97 -1.82 6.78
CA ALA A 74 -12.58 -2.27 6.99
C ALA A 74 -12.50 -3.49 7.93
N LYS A 75 -13.31 -3.52 8.99
CA LYS A 75 -13.39 -4.66 9.90
C LYS A 75 -13.98 -5.89 9.21
N ALA A 76 -15.06 -5.72 8.44
CA ALA A 76 -15.70 -6.80 7.69
C ALA A 76 -14.75 -7.39 6.63
N MET A 77 -14.00 -6.55 5.91
CA MET A 77 -12.97 -6.97 4.96
C MET A 77 -11.91 -7.87 5.63
N VAL A 78 -11.35 -7.42 6.74
CA VAL A 78 -10.35 -8.21 7.50
C VAL A 78 -10.95 -9.53 7.96
N GLN A 79 -12.20 -9.52 8.46
CA GLN A 79 -12.88 -10.73 8.91
C GLN A 79 -13.12 -11.71 7.75
N GLN A 80 -13.55 -11.23 6.58
CA GLN A 80 -13.74 -12.06 5.38
C GLN A 80 -12.45 -12.78 4.98
N VAL A 81 -11.29 -12.13 5.06
CA VAL A 81 -10.00 -12.77 4.78
C VAL A 81 -9.68 -13.84 5.81
N ILE A 82 -9.94 -13.56 7.09
CA ILE A 82 -9.73 -14.53 8.18
C ILE A 82 -10.68 -15.73 8.04
N ASP A 83 -11.93 -15.52 7.71
CA ASP A 83 -12.92 -16.59 7.50
C ASP A 83 -12.52 -17.49 6.33
N LYS A 84 -11.94 -16.90 5.28
CA LYS A 84 -11.49 -17.65 4.10
C LYS A 84 -10.24 -18.50 4.35
N TRP A 85 -9.24 -17.96 5.08
CA TRP A 85 -7.92 -18.59 5.20
C TRP A 85 -7.40 -18.75 6.64
N GLY A 86 -8.20 -18.40 7.63
CA GLY A 86 -7.90 -18.57 9.05
C GLY A 86 -7.02 -17.48 9.66
N LYS A 87 -6.39 -16.63 8.86
CA LYS A 87 -5.40 -15.65 9.33
C LYS A 87 -5.13 -14.53 8.34
N ILE A 88 -4.39 -13.51 8.80
CA ILE A 88 -3.68 -12.54 7.96
C ILE A 88 -2.23 -12.50 8.46
N ASP A 89 -1.28 -12.78 7.57
CA ASP A 89 0.17 -12.72 7.83
C ASP A 89 0.75 -11.37 7.38
N ILE A 90 0.33 -10.88 6.22
CA ILE A 90 0.90 -9.71 5.57
C ILE A 90 -0.22 -8.70 5.31
N LEU A 91 -0.01 -7.45 5.73
CA LEU A 91 -0.85 -6.32 5.38
C LEU A 91 -0.04 -5.30 4.60
N VAL A 92 -0.52 -4.96 3.39
CA VAL A 92 0.03 -3.86 2.60
C VAL A 92 -1.02 -2.76 2.52
N ASN A 93 -0.79 -1.67 3.25
CA ASN A 93 -1.60 -0.46 3.17
C ASN A 93 -1.12 0.36 1.96
N ASN A 94 -1.72 0.09 0.81
CA ASN A 94 -1.39 0.73 -0.46
C ASN A 94 -2.48 1.71 -0.92
N ALA A 95 -3.75 1.51 -0.57
CA ALA A 95 -4.82 2.41 -0.98
C ALA A 95 -4.51 3.87 -0.64
N GLY A 96 -4.76 4.74 -1.59
CA GLY A 96 -4.53 6.17 -1.42
C GLY A 96 -5.04 6.97 -2.60
N ILE A 97 -5.38 8.22 -2.33
CA ILE A 97 -5.85 9.18 -3.31
C ILE A 97 -5.03 10.46 -3.24
N ILE A 98 -5.13 11.25 -4.30
CA ILE A 98 -4.52 12.57 -4.45
C ILE A 98 -5.64 13.56 -4.75
N ARG A 99 -5.60 14.74 -4.09
CA ARG A 99 -6.47 15.90 -4.33
C ARG A 99 -5.59 17.15 -4.27
N ASP A 100 -4.88 17.42 -5.36
CA ASP A 100 -3.87 18.49 -5.44
C ASP A 100 -4.54 19.85 -5.53
N ALA A 101 -4.10 20.77 -4.67
CA ALA A 101 -4.44 22.17 -4.70
C ALA A 101 -3.41 22.98 -3.91
N LEU A 102 -3.16 24.23 -4.29
CA LEU A 102 -2.40 25.14 -3.43
C LEU A 102 -3.15 25.33 -2.11
N LEU A 103 -2.44 25.38 -0.99
CA LEU A 103 -3.02 25.42 0.36
C LEU A 103 -4.14 26.46 0.52
N MET A 104 -3.96 27.66 -0.02
CA MET A 104 -4.97 28.73 0.03
C MET A 104 -6.26 28.44 -0.74
N ARG A 105 -6.25 27.42 -1.62
CA ARG A 105 -7.40 27.05 -2.47
C ARG A 105 -7.89 25.64 -2.17
N MET A 106 -7.24 24.94 -1.25
CA MET A 106 -7.62 23.58 -0.86
C MET A 106 -8.91 23.64 -0.05
N SER A 107 -9.91 22.86 -0.45
CA SER A 107 -11.13 22.72 0.32
C SER A 107 -10.92 21.75 1.50
N ASP A 108 -11.71 21.94 2.56
CA ASP A 108 -11.70 21.03 3.71
C ASP A 108 -12.05 19.60 3.28
N GLU A 109 -12.99 19.44 2.33
CA GLU A 109 -13.36 18.14 1.76
C GLU A 109 -12.18 17.45 1.06
N ALA A 110 -11.39 18.21 0.28
CA ALA A 110 -10.21 17.66 -0.39
C ALA A 110 -9.10 17.26 0.61
N TRP A 111 -9.01 17.98 1.72
CA TRP A 111 -8.13 17.65 2.83
C TRP A 111 -8.62 16.38 3.53
N ASP A 112 -9.87 16.33 3.96
CA ASP A 112 -10.44 15.22 4.72
C ASP A 112 -10.47 13.93 3.91
N ASP A 113 -10.86 13.97 2.63
CA ASP A 113 -10.82 12.81 1.73
C ASP A 113 -9.43 12.15 1.70
N VAL A 114 -8.36 12.96 1.61
CA VAL A 114 -6.99 12.45 1.53
C VAL A 114 -6.52 11.90 2.87
N ILE A 115 -6.79 12.59 3.97
CA ILE A 115 -6.43 12.13 5.32
C ILE A 115 -7.18 10.85 5.66
N ASP A 116 -8.49 10.80 5.41
CA ASP A 116 -9.31 9.64 5.72
C ASP A 116 -8.92 8.42 4.91
N THR A 117 -8.61 8.58 3.63
CA THR A 117 -8.21 7.46 2.80
C THR A 117 -6.79 6.99 3.12
N ASN A 118 -5.81 7.92 3.08
CA ASN A 118 -4.39 7.55 3.07
C ASN A 118 -3.85 7.22 4.47
N LEU A 119 -4.40 7.84 5.51
CA LEU A 119 -3.91 7.70 6.89
C LEU A 119 -4.89 6.95 7.78
N ARG A 120 -6.15 7.43 7.88
CA ARG A 120 -7.15 6.79 8.72
C ARG A 120 -7.49 5.38 8.24
N GLY A 121 -7.62 5.17 6.92
CA GLY A 121 -7.85 3.85 6.34
C GLY A 121 -6.72 2.87 6.67
N ALA A 122 -5.46 3.28 6.55
CA ALA A 122 -4.31 2.46 6.94
C ALA A 122 -4.30 2.12 8.44
N TYR A 123 -4.66 3.08 9.30
CA TYR A 123 -4.85 2.84 10.73
C TYR A 123 -5.93 1.78 10.99
N LEU A 124 -7.10 1.88 10.36
CA LEU A 124 -8.20 0.94 10.55
C LEU A 124 -7.82 -0.48 10.10
N CYS A 125 -7.26 -0.63 8.90
CA CYS A 125 -6.80 -1.92 8.39
C CYS A 125 -5.74 -2.54 9.31
N THR A 126 -4.76 -1.75 9.76
CA THR A 126 -3.73 -2.21 10.69
C THR A 126 -4.32 -2.65 12.02
N LYS A 127 -5.18 -1.85 12.63
CA LYS A 127 -5.87 -2.16 13.90
C LYS A 127 -6.59 -3.50 13.87
N PHE A 128 -7.30 -3.80 12.79
CA PHE A 128 -8.06 -5.04 12.69
C PHE A 128 -7.15 -6.24 12.34
N ALA A 129 -6.18 -6.08 11.46
CA ALA A 129 -5.26 -7.15 11.09
C ALA A 129 -4.33 -7.56 12.24
N LEU A 130 -3.90 -6.63 13.09
CA LEU A 130 -3.01 -6.87 14.22
C LEU A 130 -3.52 -7.96 15.18
N ARG A 131 -4.84 -8.10 15.37
CA ARG A 131 -5.38 -9.15 16.23
C ARG A 131 -5.02 -10.56 15.76
N SER A 132 -5.06 -10.78 14.43
CA SER A 132 -4.64 -12.04 13.82
C SER A 132 -3.13 -12.24 13.96
N MET A 133 -2.33 -11.22 13.64
CA MET A 133 -0.87 -11.27 13.70
C MET A 133 -0.34 -11.52 15.13
N ILE A 134 -0.91 -10.85 16.13
CA ILE A 134 -0.53 -11.04 17.55
C ILE A 134 -0.85 -12.46 18.01
N ARG A 135 -2.03 -13.00 17.64
CA ARG A 135 -2.43 -14.37 18.04
C ARG A 135 -1.48 -15.43 17.48
N GLN A 136 -0.99 -15.24 16.26
CA GLN A 136 -0.09 -16.21 15.62
C GLN A 136 1.41 -15.96 15.93
N GLY A 137 1.77 -14.81 16.53
CA GLY A 137 3.16 -14.46 16.84
C GLY A 137 4.02 -14.19 15.60
N TRP A 138 3.40 -13.70 14.52
CA TRP A 138 4.07 -13.34 13.28
C TRP A 138 3.23 -12.34 12.48
N GLY A 139 3.87 -11.36 11.87
CA GLY A 139 3.20 -10.42 10.99
C GLY A 139 4.17 -9.51 10.24
N ARG A 140 3.74 -9.03 9.08
CA ARG A 140 4.46 -8.05 8.25
C ARG A 140 3.49 -6.97 7.80
N ILE A 141 3.78 -5.75 8.19
CA ILE A 141 3.00 -4.57 7.79
C ILE A 141 3.88 -3.70 6.91
N VAL A 142 3.43 -3.44 5.69
CA VAL A 142 4.12 -2.55 4.76
C VAL A 142 3.18 -1.41 4.37
N ASN A 143 3.54 -0.20 4.73
CA ASN A 143 2.78 1.00 4.43
C ASN A 143 3.37 1.71 3.21
N ILE A 144 2.58 1.92 2.17
CA ILE A 144 3.01 2.67 0.99
C ILE A 144 2.87 4.16 1.28
N ALA A 145 3.98 4.75 1.69
CA ALA A 145 4.13 6.19 1.89
C ALA A 145 4.36 6.91 0.55
N SER A 146 5.22 7.90 0.53
CA SER A 146 5.67 8.63 -0.67
C SER A 146 6.88 9.47 -0.31
N ILE A 147 7.71 9.78 -1.29
CA ILE A 147 8.76 10.80 -1.16
C ILE A 147 8.14 12.15 -0.76
N ALA A 148 6.93 12.48 -1.22
CA ALA A 148 6.23 13.69 -0.82
C ALA A 148 5.96 13.75 0.70
N GLY A 149 5.81 12.61 1.38
CA GLY A 149 5.69 12.55 2.84
C GLY A 149 7.02 12.73 3.57
N VAL A 150 8.14 12.70 2.87
CA VAL A 150 9.50 12.88 3.42
C VAL A 150 9.99 14.32 3.22
N ILE A 151 9.88 14.83 1.97
CA ILE A 151 10.44 16.13 1.59
C ILE A 151 9.39 17.22 1.37
N GLY A 152 8.09 16.86 1.34
CA GLY A 152 7.01 17.76 0.94
C GLY A 152 6.91 17.93 -0.58
N ASN A 153 5.76 18.46 -1.04
CA ASN A 153 5.57 18.85 -2.43
C ASN A 153 4.55 19.99 -2.51
N ALA A 154 4.85 21.04 -3.26
CA ALA A 154 3.95 22.17 -3.45
C ALA A 154 2.64 21.71 -4.12
N GLY A 155 1.49 22.16 -3.60
CA GLY A 155 0.18 21.74 -4.06
C GLY A 155 -0.31 20.42 -3.49
N GLN A 156 0.47 19.74 -2.65
CA GLN A 156 0.16 18.44 -2.05
C GLN A 156 0.21 18.46 -0.51
N THR A 157 -0.17 19.55 0.13
CA THR A 157 -0.07 19.66 1.59
C THR A 157 -0.87 18.59 2.33
N ASN A 158 -2.09 18.24 1.87
CA ASN A 158 -2.91 17.15 2.38
C ASN A 158 -2.25 15.77 2.15
N TYR A 159 -1.76 15.53 0.93
CA TYR A 159 -1.11 14.27 0.57
C TYR A 159 0.21 14.10 1.34
N ALA A 160 1.06 15.11 1.37
CA ALA A 160 2.30 15.10 2.13
C ALA A 160 2.05 14.90 3.63
N ALA A 161 1.07 15.59 4.21
CA ALA A 161 0.67 15.38 5.60
C ALA A 161 0.19 13.94 5.87
N SER A 162 -0.65 13.37 4.98
CA SER A 162 -1.14 12.01 5.12
C SER A 162 0.00 10.98 5.05
N LYS A 163 0.93 11.14 4.11
CA LYS A 163 2.07 10.22 3.93
C LYS A 163 3.15 10.41 5.00
N GLY A 164 3.38 11.63 5.46
CA GLY A 164 4.22 11.92 6.63
C GLY A 164 3.64 11.35 7.93
N GLY A 165 2.32 11.50 8.11
CA GLY A 165 1.58 10.86 9.21
C GLY A 165 1.69 9.33 9.17
N LEU A 166 1.58 8.72 7.98
CA LEU A 166 1.74 7.28 7.79
C LEU A 166 3.16 6.79 8.14
N ILE A 167 4.18 7.59 7.84
CA ILE A 167 5.57 7.32 8.25
C ILE A 167 5.69 7.31 9.79
N ALA A 168 5.15 8.32 10.47
CA ALA A 168 5.18 8.40 11.94
C ALA A 168 4.36 7.26 12.57
N PHE A 169 3.18 6.96 12.02
CA PHE A 169 2.34 5.83 12.42
C PHE A 169 3.09 4.50 12.30
N THR A 170 3.79 4.26 11.20
CA THR A 170 4.60 3.05 10.98
C THR A 170 5.63 2.85 12.09
N LYS A 171 6.37 3.91 12.45
CA LYS A 171 7.39 3.87 13.50
C LYS A 171 6.80 3.55 14.88
N SER A 172 5.62 4.08 15.17
CA SER A 172 4.92 3.83 16.44
C SER A 172 4.43 2.38 16.49
N VAL A 173 3.75 1.90 15.46
CA VAL A 173 3.28 0.51 15.36
C VAL A 173 4.45 -0.48 15.51
N ALA A 174 5.58 -0.22 14.83
CA ALA A 174 6.76 -1.08 14.92
C ALA A 174 7.26 -1.27 16.36
N ARG A 175 7.22 -0.21 17.18
CA ARG A 175 7.61 -0.26 18.59
C ARG A 175 6.61 -1.02 19.45
N GLU A 176 5.32 -0.88 19.17
CA GLU A 176 4.26 -1.55 19.94
C GLU A 176 4.25 -3.06 19.73
N VAL A 177 4.54 -3.53 18.50
CA VAL A 177 4.31 -4.94 18.13
C VAL A 177 5.58 -5.74 17.91
N GLY A 178 6.76 -5.13 17.95
CA GLY A 178 8.03 -5.80 17.68
C GLY A 178 8.31 -7.03 18.55
N SER A 179 7.93 -6.99 19.84
CA SER A 179 8.06 -8.11 20.77
C SER A 179 7.19 -9.34 20.39
N ARG A 180 6.28 -9.17 19.43
CA ARG A 180 5.41 -10.24 18.91
C ARG A 180 5.87 -10.80 17.57
N ASN A 181 7.14 -10.54 17.16
CA ASN A 181 7.67 -10.93 15.86
C ASN A 181 6.87 -10.33 14.68
N ILE A 182 6.34 -9.12 14.88
CA ILE A 182 5.63 -8.35 13.86
C ILE A 182 6.51 -7.17 13.49
N THR A 183 6.78 -7.00 12.19
CA THR A 183 7.49 -5.82 11.67
C THR A 183 6.52 -4.87 10.99
N ALA A 184 6.80 -3.58 11.08
CA ALA A 184 6.08 -2.56 10.34
C ALA A 184 7.07 -1.59 9.69
N ASN A 185 7.01 -1.46 8.37
CA ASN A 185 7.91 -0.60 7.59
C ASN A 185 7.12 0.25 6.60
N ALA A 186 7.67 1.40 6.24
CA ALA A 186 7.14 2.26 5.19
C ALA A 186 8.04 2.19 3.95
N VAL A 187 7.43 2.05 2.79
CA VAL A 187 8.08 2.24 1.49
C VAL A 187 7.69 3.62 0.99
N ALA A 188 8.65 4.43 0.60
CA ALA A 188 8.44 5.78 0.08
C ALA A 188 8.81 5.84 -1.41
N PRO A 189 7.88 5.53 -2.33
CA PRO A 189 8.13 5.64 -3.76
C PRO A 189 8.35 7.10 -4.18
N GLY A 190 9.23 7.30 -5.15
CA GLY A 190 9.28 8.50 -5.96
C GLY A 190 8.21 8.48 -7.07
N PHE A 191 8.55 8.96 -8.24
CA PHE A 191 7.64 8.92 -9.39
C PHE A 191 7.69 7.54 -10.08
N ILE A 192 6.59 6.83 -9.99
CA ILE A 192 6.39 5.48 -10.56
C ILE A 192 5.46 5.57 -11.77
N LYS A 193 5.75 4.84 -12.83
CA LYS A 193 4.89 4.74 -14.03
C LYS A 193 3.53 4.16 -13.65
N THR A 194 2.49 4.95 -13.82
CA THR A 194 1.10 4.58 -13.60
C THR A 194 0.21 5.39 -14.54
N LYS A 195 -1.07 5.02 -14.65
CA LYS A 195 -2.04 5.83 -15.41
C LYS A 195 -2.07 7.31 -14.99
N LEU A 196 -1.66 7.64 -13.77
CA LEU A 196 -1.59 9.03 -13.28
C LEU A 196 -0.38 9.76 -13.86
N THR A 197 0.80 9.15 -13.84
CA THR A 197 2.04 9.76 -14.35
C THR A 197 2.08 9.81 -15.88
N GLU A 198 1.37 8.92 -16.57
CA GLU A 198 1.24 8.94 -18.03
C GLU A 198 0.57 10.23 -18.53
N LYS A 199 -0.38 10.77 -17.76
CA LYS A 199 -1.16 11.99 -18.11
C LYS A 199 -0.39 13.30 -17.86
N LEU A 200 0.80 13.25 -17.27
CA LEU A 200 1.62 14.44 -17.04
C LEU A 200 2.13 15.00 -18.37
N SER A 201 2.23 16.34 -18.46
CA SER A 201 2.85 17.00 -19.61
C SER A 201 4.34 16.63 -19.71
N ASP A 202 4.89 16.74 -20.93
CA ASP A 202 6.32 16.44 -21.15
C ASP A 202 7.23 17.39 -20.36
N GLU A 203 6.82 18.65 -20.14
CA GLU A 203 7.55 19.59 -19.31
C GLU A 203 7.67 19.11 -17.87
N ILE A 204 6.55 18.65 -17.28
CA ILE A 204 6.53 18.11 -15.92
C ILE A 204 7.36 16.81 -15.85
N LYS A 205 7.20 15.91 -16.85
CA LYS A 205 8.01 14.70 -16.94
C LYS A 205 9.51 15.01 -16.99
N ASN A 206 9.92 15.95 -17.83
CA ASN A 206 11.33 16.35 -17.94
C ASN A 206 11.85 17.00 -16.64
N SER A 207 11.03 17.79 -15.96
CA SER A 207 11.38 18.34 -14.65
C SER A 207 11.62 17.23 -13.62
N ILE A 208 10.72 16.25 -13.52
CA ILE A 208 10.87 15.09 -12.64
C ILE A 208 12.14 14.30 -12.97
N LEU A 209 12.39 14.03 -14.25
CA LEU A 209 13.58 13.32 -14.70
C LEU A 209 14.87 14.09 -14.35
N SER A 210 14.84 15.43 -14.40
CA SER A 210 15.99 16.24 -14.04
C SER A 210 16.35 16.18 -12.54
N MET A 211 15.35 15.97 -11.68
CA MET A 211 15.53 15.82 -10.23
C MET A 211 15.88 14.40 -9.81
N THR A 212 15.63 13.40 -10.66
CA THR A 212 15.87 11.99 -10.37
C THR A 212 17.29 11.60 -10.81
N SER A 213 18.14 11.13 -9.91
CA SER A 213 19.53 10.75 -10.24
C SER A 213 19.60 9.66 -11.32
N LEU A 214 18.68 8.68 -11.30
CA LEU A 214 18.59 7.62 -12.32
C LEU A 214 17.95 8.06 -13.63
N ARG A 215 17.48 9.31 -13.75
CA ARG A 215 16.92 9.91 -14.98
C ARG A 215 15.78 9.11 -15.63
N ARG A 216 15.02 8.37 -14.84
CA ARG A 216 13.85 7.62 -15.30
C ARG A 216 12.79 7.55 -14.21
N PHE A 217 11.57 7.27 -14.60
CA PHE A 217 10.52 6.84 -13.67
C PHE A 217 10.83 5.42 -13.19
N GLY A 218 10.43 5.11 -11.96
CA GLY A 218 10.42 3.74 -11.48
C GLY A 218 9.27 2.93 -12.10
N GLU A 219 9.43 1.61 -12.16
CA GLU A 219 8.37 0.70 -12.55
C GLU A 219 7.61 0.19 -11.30
N PRO A 220 6.30 -0.08 -11.38
CA PRO A 220 5.54 -0.65 -10.27
C PRO A 220 6.15 -1.93 -9.72
N GLU A 221 6.74 -2.74 -10.59
CA GLU A 221 7.40 -4.00 -10.26
C GLU A 221 8.62 -3.79 -9.35
N GLU A 222 9.37 -2.69 -9.51
CA GLU A 222 10.52 -2.38 -8.65
C GLU A 222 10.06 -2.11 -7.21
N VAL A 223 8.95 -1.41 -7.04
CA VAL A 223 8.35 -1.20 -5.71
C VAL A 223 7.81 -2.51 -5.14
N ALA A 224 7.17 -3.34 -5.98
CA ALA A 224 6.63 -4.62 -5.56
C ALA A 224 7.73 -5.59 -5.08
N GLU A 225 8.94 -5.55 -5.66
CA GLU A 225 10.10 -6.31 -5.19
C GLU A 225 10.51 -5.90 -3.76
N LEU A 226 10.59 -4.61 -3.47
CA LEU A 226 10.92 -4.11 -2.13
C LEU A 226 9.83 -4.50 -1.12
N VAL A 227 8.56 -4.36 -1.49
CA VAL A 227 7.44 -4.77 -0.64
C VAL A 227 7.51 -6.27 -0.33
N ALA A 228 7.78 -7.10 -1.33
CA ALA A 228 7.90 -8.54 -1.16
C ALA A 228 9.09 -8.92 -0.25
N PHE A 229 10.23 -8.26 -0.40
CA PHE A 229 11.36 -8.42 0.51
C PHE A 229 10.99 -8.09 1.95
N LEU A 230 10.35 -6.93 2.18
CA LEU A 230 9.91 -6.52 3.53
C LEU A 230 8.82 -7.43 4.12
N ALA A 231 8.03 -8.08 3.28
CA ALA A 231 7.01 -9.04 3.67
C ALA A 231 7.58 -10.43 4.00
N SER A 232 8.86 -10.68 3.74
CA SER A 232 9.50 -11.98 3.91
C SER A 232 10.25 -12.12 5.25
N ASP A 233 10.73 -13.34 5.54
CA ASP A 233 11.58 -13.60 6.71
C ASP A 233 13.01 -13.05 6.54
N ARG A 234 13.43 -12.72 5.31
CA ARG A 234 14.71 -12.06 5.03
C ARG A 234 14.82 -10.67 5.63
N ALA A 235 13.68 -10.00 5.83
CA ALA A 235 13.59 -8.68 6.45
C ALA A 235 13.20 -8.74 7.95
N SER A 236 13.36 -9.89 8.61
CA SER A 236 12.88 -10.11 9.99
C SER A 236 13.50 -9.16 11.04
N TYR A 237 14.65 -8.56 10.76
CA TYR A 237 15.30 -7.59 11.64
C TYR A 237 15.14 -6.13 11.17
N ILE A 238 14.29 -5.90 10.15
CA ILE A 238 13.98 -4.56 9.62
C ILE A 238 12.58 -4.17 10.11
N THR A 239 12.50 -3.19 11.00
CA THR A 239 11.23 -2.65 11.50
C THR A 239 11.34 -1.16 11.84
N GLY A 240 10.25 -0.42 11.69
CA GLY A 240 10.21 1.02 11.92
C GLY A 240 10.96 1.85 10.88
N GLN A 241 11.37 1.25 9.77
CA GLN A 241 12.15 1.92 8.74
C GLN A 241 11.26 2.61 7.70
N VAL A 242 11.83 3.64 7.09
CA VAL A 242 11.27 4.32 5.90
C VAL A 242 12.30 4.12 4.78
N ILE A 243 11.93 3.37 3.78
CA ILE A 243 12.84 3.03 2.69
C ILE A 243 12.38 3.73 1.43
N GLY A 244 13.21 4.66 0.93
CA GLY A 244 13.00 5.34 -0.34
C GLY A 244 13.22 4.37 -1.51
N ILE A 245 12.36 4.47 -2.52
CA ILE A 245 12.54 3.85 -3.83
C ILE A 245 12.16 4.89 -4.88
N ASP A 246 13.04 5.85 -5.04
CA ASP A 246 12.78 7.14 -5.69
C ASP A 246 13.78 7.49 -6.80
N GLY A 247 14.74 6.60 -7.08
CA GLY A 247 15.77 6.83 -8.08
C GLY A 247 16.78 7.92 -7.69
N GLY A 248 16.87 8.25 -6.39
CA GLY A 248 17.81 9.25 -5.85
C GLY A 248 17.31 10.68 -6.03
N MET A 249 16.05 10.93 -5.68
CA MET A 249 15.43 12.26 -5.62
C MET A 249 15.83 13.00 -4.35
#